data_815934ac39cc99e4759eb2ef852f332a
#
_entry.id   815934ac39cc99e4759eb2ef852f332a
#
_cell.length_a   1.000
_cell.length_b   1.000
_cell.length_c   1.000
_cell.angle_alpha   90.00
_cell.angle_beta   90.00
_cell.angle_gamma   90.00
#
_symmetry.space_group_name_H-M   'P 1'
#
loop_
_entity.id
_entity.type
_entity.pdbx_description
1 polymer ?
#
loop_
_entity_poly.entity_id
_entity_poly.type
_entity_poly.pdbx_seq_one_letter_code
_entity_poly.pdbx_strand_id
1 'polypeptide(L)'
;MPDITLDELRDLERAFRPLIGLKISWLSIPGIALVGFEPSQIAVIVNTLLDAILPQIEHLATDPTNAVKLRAIGLSKAPGVIGHRESYPDYVHLSGKRVELKGLFVDNPNLKLKRPPTRREPSARLKENVTMGDIHPQNDALLVAAAQLQQDDQGQCSPYIIDVGVFSMVECVRARNARLERAGGRWVGRVPKVVKKASMQKFLAGTPLAGRDFEKDTNFGKLKRIPYPPLQEFMRKHGAI
;
A
#
# COMPACT_ATOMS: atom_id res chain seq x y z
N MET A 1 2.76 26.25 -5.45
CA MET A 1 3.23 25.91 -4.09
C MET A 1 4.20 24.75 -4.20
N PRO A 2 5.26 24.68 -3.38
CA PRO A 2 6.22 23.59 -3.43
C PRO A 2 5.57 22.26 -3.02
N ASP A 3 6.10 21.15 -3.53
CA ASP A 3 5.69 19.81 -3.12
C ASP A 3 6.09 19.56 -1.64
N ILE A 4 5.51 18.53 -1.00
CA ILE A 4 5.89 18.10 0.34
C ILE A 4 7.40 17.82 0.40
N THR A 5 8.07 18.35 1.41
CA THR A 5 9.52 18.26 1.56
C THR A 5 9.94 16.89 2.14
N LEU A 6 11.22 16.53 1.94
CA LEU A 6 11.78 15.31 2.54
C LEU A 6 11.77 15.35 4.07
N ASP A 7 11.96 16.53 4.66
CA ASP A 7 11.94 16.67 6.12
C ASP A 7 10.54 16.50 6.68
N GLU A 8 9.50 17.03 6.02
CA GLU A 8 8.11 16.79 6.40
C GLU A 8 7.72 15.31 6.29
N LEU A 9 8.20 14.61 5.26
CA LEU A 9 7.98 13.16 5.11
C LEU A 9 8.68 12.37 6.23
N ARG A 10 9.90 12.74 6.60
CA ARG A 10 10.64 12.15 7.72
C ARG A 10 9.97 12.42 9.07
N ASP A 11 9.39 13.60 9.25
CA ASP A 11 8.63 13.95 10.45
C ASP A 11 7.38 13.07 10.59
N LEU A 12 6.63 12.89 9.50
CA LEU A 12 5.50 11.95 9.47
C LEU A 12 5.95 10.52 9.72
N GLU A 13 7.04 10.07 9.11
CA GLU A 13 7.56 8.72 9.35
C GLU A 13 7.93 8.53 10.82
N ARG A 14 8.58 9.52 11.45
CA ARG A 14 8.87 9.50 12.90
C ARG A 14 7.60 9.41 13.75
N ALA A 15 6.55 10.13 13.37
CA ALA A 15 5.25 10.07 14.05
C ALA A 15 4.60 8.68 13.96
N PHE A 16 4.83 7.94 12.86
CA PHE A 16 4.26 6.61 12.64
C PHE A 16 5.14 5.45 13.16
N ARG A 17 6.39 5.69 13.55
CA ARG A 17 7.28 4.65 14.11
C ARG A 17 6.71 3.89 15.30
N PRO A 18 5.88 4.46 16.20
CA PRO A 18 5.26 3.69 17.28
C PRO A 18 4.36 2.54 16.81
N LEU A 19 3.98 2.50 15.52
CA LEU A 19 3.28 1.35 14.94
C LEU A 19 4.17 0.11 14.84
N ILE A 20 5.49 0.26 14.75
CA ILE A 20 6.43 -0.86 14.57
C ILE A 20 6.46 -1.71 15.83
N GLY A 21 6.31 -3.01 15.67
CA GLY A 21 6.22 -3.99 16.76
C GLY A 21 4.78 -4.20 17.27
N LEU A 22 3.81 -3.44 16.80
CA LEU A 22 2.42 -3.59 17.22
C LEU A 22 1.83 -4.89 16.70
N LYS A 23 1.28 -5.70 17.62
CA LYS A 23 0.48 -6.89 17.32
C LYS A 23 -0.94 -6.48 16.95
N ILE A 24 -1.44 -6.92 15.79
CA ILE A 24 -2.84 -6.79 15.44
C ILE A 24 -3.60 -7.97 16.07
N SER A 25 -3.94 -7.83 17.35
CA SER A 25 -4.44 -8.91 18.20
C SER A 25 -5.83 -9.43 17.81
N TRP A 26 -6.56 -8.74 16.94
CA TRP A 26 -7.89 -9.15 16.48
C TRP A 26 -7.86 -10.30 15.47
N LEU A 27 -6.68 -10.67 14.98
CA LEU A 27 -6.49 -11.82 14.12
C LEU A 27 -5.48 -12.77 14.77
N SER A 28 -5.95 -13.97 15.09
CA SER A 28 -5.12 -15.08 15.53
C SER A 28 -5.54 -16.34 14.76
N ILE A 29 -4.59 -16.95 14.05
CA ILE A 29 -4.82 -18.11 13.21
C ILE A 29 -3.95 -19.25 13.74
N PRO A 30 -4.50 -20.45 14.06
CA PRO A 30 -3.67 -21.60 14.38
C PRO A 30 -2.67 -21.88 13.26
N GLY A 31 -1.39 -22.09 13.59
CA GLY A 31 -0.33 -22.29 12.59
C GLY A 31 -0.63 -23.45 11.62
N ILE A 32 -1.28 -24.51 12.12
CA ILE A 32 -1.72 -25.65 11.30
C ILE A 32 -2.76 -25.26 10.23
N ALA A 33 -3.54 -24.22 10.46
CA ALA A 33 -4.56 -23.76 9.51
C ALA A 33 -3.99 -22.89 8.39
N LEU A 34 -2.77 -22.38 8.54
CA LEU A 34 -2.15 -21.48 7.54
C LEU A 34 -2.00 -22.10 6.17
N VAL A 35 -1.82 -23.43 6.10
CA VAL A 35 -1.72 -24.16 4.81
C VAL A 35 -2.98 -24.03 3.95
N GLY A 36 -4.11 -23.62 4.53
CA GLY A 36 -5.36 -23.34 3.84
C GLY A 36 -5.46 -21.95 3.23
N PHE A 37 -4.58 -21.00 3.64
CA PHE A 37 -4.66 -19.60 3.25
C PHE A 37 -3.56 -19.22 2.26
N GLU A 38 -3.94 -18.52 1.20
CA GLU A 38 -2.98 -17.85 0.30
C GLU A 38 -2.50 -16.53 0.93
N PRO A 39 -1.25 -16.10 0.69
CA PRO A 39 -0.74 -14.80 1.16
C PRO A 39 -1.65 -13.61 0.80
N SER A 40 -2.27 -13.67 -0.39
CA SER A 40 -3.21 -12.63 -0.84
C SER A 40 -4.47 -12.52 0.00
N GLN A 41 -4.97 -13.64 0.55
CA GLN A 41 -6.15 -13.65 1.42
C GLN A 41 -5.81 -13.04 2.79
N ILE A 42 -4.69 -13.46 3.37
CA ILE A 42 -4.19 -12.88 4.63
C ILE A 42 -3.93 -11.38 4.45
N ALA A 43 -3.29 -10.96 3.36
CA ALA A 43 -3.03 -9.56 3.10
C ALA A 43 -4.30 -8.70 3.07
N VAL A 44 -5.40 -9.19 2.50
CA VAL A 44 -6.69 -8.48 2.49
C VAL A 44 -7.25 -8.35 3.90
N ILE A 45 -7.21 -9.42 4.69
CA ILE A 45 -7.69 -9.41 6.08
C ILE A 45 -6.87 -8.43 6.93
N VAL A 46 -5.54 -8.53 6.86
CA VAL A 46 -4.63 -7.65 7.62
C VAL A 46 -4.85 -6.19 7.25
N ASN A 47 -4.97 -5.87 5.96
CA ASN A 47 -5.23 -4.50 5.52
C ASN A 47 -6.57 -3.97 6.02
N THR A 48 -7.61 -4.79 6.01
CA THR A 48 -8.93 -4.40 6.51
C THR A 48 -8.88 -4.11 8.02
N LEU A 49 -8.19 -4.97 8.77
CA LEU A 49 -8.03 -4.77 10.21
C LEU A 49 -7.20 -3.52 10.51
N LEU A 50 -6.09 -3.32 9.81
CA LEU A 50 -5.23 -2.16 9.98
C LEU A 50 -6.00 -0.87 9.71
N ASP A 51 -6.78 -0.82 8.65
CA ASP A 51 -7.63 0.35 8.33
C ASP A 51 -8.69 0.60 9.40
N ALA A 52 -9.24 -0.45 10.00
CA ALA A 52 -10.25 -0.35 11.06
C ALA A 52 -9.67 0.14 12.39
N ILE A 53 -8.43 -0.25 12.72
CA ILE A 53 -7.83 0.03 14.04
C ILE A 53 -7.07 1.35 14.11
N LEU A 54 -6.51 1.84 13.01
CA LEU A 54 -5.68 3.05 13.02
C LEU A 54 -6.32 4.28 13.69
N PRO A 55 -7.63 4.56 13.51
CA PRO A 55 -8.26 5.71 14.17
C PRO A 55 -8.41 5.58 15.69
N GLN A 56 -8.23 4.39 16.22
CA GLN A 56 -8.38 4.06 17.65
C GLN A 56 -7.26 3.13 18.11
N ILE A 57 -6.07 3.37 17.57
CA ILE A 57 -4.91 2.47 17.70
C ILE A 57 -4.44 2.34 19.16
N GLU A 58 -4.69 3.34 20.00
CA GLU A 58 -4.37 3.33 21.43
C GLU A 58 -5.04 2.19 22.20
N HIS A 59 -6.17 1.68 21.72
CA HIS A 59 -6.84 0.53 22.32
C HIS A 59 -6.11 -0.79 22.15
N LEU A 60 -5.08 -0.83 21.30
CA LEU A 60 -4.19 -1.99 21.17
C LEU A 60 -3.00 -1.95 22.12
N ALA A 61 -2.85 -0.86 22.87
CA ALA A 61 -1.77 -0.75 23.84
C ALA A 61 -1.94 -1.73 25.00
N THR A 62 -0.85 -2.34 25.41
CA THR A 62 -0.81 -3.27 26.57
C THR A 62 -0.69 -2.52 27.89
N ASP A 63 -0.29 -1.25 27.85
CA ASP A 63 -0.09 -0.38 29.01
C ASP A 63 -0.38 1.09 28.66
N PRO A 64 -0.60 1.96 29.69
CA PRO A 64 -0.90 3.37 29.49
C PRO A 64 0.18 4.17 28.75
N THR A 65 1.46 3.81 28.94
CA THR A 65 2.56 4.51 28.26
C THR A 65 2.53 4.28 26.76
N ASN A 66 2.28 3.03 26.35
CA ASN A 66 2.11 2.69 24.94
C ASN A 66 0.84 3.31 24.38
N ALA A 67 -0.26 3.38 25.13
CA ALA A 67 -1.47 4.06 24.70
C ALA A 67 -1.22 5.53 24.35
N VAL A 68 -0.44 6.25 25.18
CA VAL A 68 -0.06 7.65 24.90
C VAL A 68 0.75 7.74 23.60
N LYS A 69 1.75 6.87 23.42
CA LYS A 69 2.57 6.85 22.19
C LYS A 69 1.74 6.57 20.96
N LEU A 70 0.81 5.62 21.03
CA LEU A 70 -0.06 5.26 19.91
C LEU A 70 -1.07 6.38 19.59
N ARG A 71 -1.61 7.04 20.61
CA ARG A 71 -2.47 8.23 20.42
C ARG A 71 -1.73 9.37 19.73
N ALA A 72 -0.43 9.53 19.98
CA ALA A 72 0.41 10.55 19.34
C ALA A 72 0.61 10.35 17.84
N ILE A 73 0.26 9.16 17.27
CA ILE A 73 0.23 8.92 15.83
C ILE A 73 -0.73 9.88 15.12
N GLY A 74 -1.79 10.30 15.80
CA GLY A 74 -2.61 11.45 15.41
C GLY A 74 -3.33 11.31 14.07
N LEU A 75 -3.73 10.08 13.69
CA LEU A 75 -4.53 9.82 12.48
C LEU A 75 -6.03 9.81 12.81
N SER A 76 -6.80 10.54 12.04
CA SER A 76 -8.26 10.47 12.01
C SER A 76 -8.75 10.17 10.60
N LYS A 77 -9.89 9.49 10.48
CA LYS A 77 -10.50 9.22 9.16
C LYS A 77 -10.78 10.53 8.43
N ALA A 78 -10.41 10.58 7.16
CA ALA A 78 -10.74 11.72 6.33
C ALA A 78 -12.26 11.85 6.15
N PRO A 79 -12.84 13.06 6.20
CA PRO A 79 -14.30 13.25 6.09
C PRO A 79 -14.91 12.63 4.83
N GLY A 80 -14.20 12.64 3.71
CA GLY A 80 -14.67 12.06 2.45
C GLY A 80 -14.83 10.53 2.46
N VAL A 81 -14.12 9.83 3.36
CA VAL A 81 -14.18 8.36 3.48
C VAL A 81 -15.36 7.91 4.35
N ILE A 82 -15.85 8.81 5.21
CA ILE A 82 -17.03 8.57 6.05
C ILE A 82 -18.25 8.56 5.13
N GLY A 83 -18.71 7.37 4.75
CA GLY A 83 -19.83 7.18 3.83
C GLY A 83 -19.44 6.86 2.38
N HIS A 84 -18.19 7.03 1.98
CA HIS A 84 -17.72 6.67 0.64
C HIS A 84 -16.34 5.99 0.71
N ARG A 85 -16.33 4.70 0.99
CA ARG A 85 -15.14 3.86 1.28
C ARG A 85 -14.00 3.94 0.24
N GLU A 86 -14.31 4.36 -0.98
CA GLU A 86 -13.34 4.47 -2.08
C GLU A 86 -12.79 5.89 -2.25
N SER A 87 -13.13 6.81 -1.34
CA SER A 87 -12.65 8.19 -1.38
C SER A 87 -11.17 8.29 -1.00
N TYR A 88 -10.54 9.35 -1.45
CA TYR A 88 -9.16 9.72 -1.18
C TYR A 88 -9.11 11.07 -0.46
N PRO A 89 -8.24 11.23 0.52
CA PRO A 89 -7.34 10.26 1.16
C PRO A 89 -8.05 9.41 2.22
N ASP A 90 -7.36 8.37 2.74
CA ASP A 90 -7.90 7.53 3.82
C ASP A 90 -7.97 8.28 5.17
N TYR A 91 -6.95 9.13 5.46
CA TYR A 91 -6.77 9.79 6.76
C TYR A 91 -6.31 11.24 6.64
N VAL A 92 -6.49 11.97 7.75
CA VAL A 92 -5.85 13.27 8.03
C VAL A 92 -5.04 13.12 9.31
N HIS A 93 -3.78 13.56 9.26
CA HIS A 93 -2.90 13.64 10.42
C HIS A 93 -3.06 14.97 11.15
N LEU A 94 -2.74 15.04 12.46
CA LEU A 94 -2.84 16.24 13.29
C LEU A 94 -2.08 17.45 12.71
N SER A 95 -1.02 17.22 11.93
CA SER A 95 -0.29 18.29 11.23
C SER A 95 -1.03 18.87 10.00
N GLY A 96 -2.25 18.42 9.72
CA GLY A 96 -3.00 18.79 8.52
C GLY A 96 -2.58 18.04 7.25
N LYS A 97 -1.60 17.14 7.33
CA LYS A 97 -1.19 16.31 6.19
C LYS A 97 -2.25 15.25 5.91
N ARG A 98 -2.50 14.99 4.63
CA ARG A 98 -3.44 13.98 4.13
C ARG A 98 -2.67 12.68 3.87
N VAL A 99 -3.17 11.57 4.37
CA VAL A 99 -2.45 10.30 4.36
C VAL A 99 -3.29 9.21 3.69
N GLU A 100 -2.74 8.63 2.64
CA GLU A 100 -3.26 7.40 2.02
C GLU A 100 -2.53 6.20 2.61
N LEU A 101 -3.28 5.22 3.13
CA LEU A 101 -2.71 3.99 3.71
C LEU A 101 -2.65 2.86 2.69
N LYS A 102 -1.51 2.17 2.67
CA LYS A 102 -1.38 0.89 1.98
C LYS A 102 -0.64 -0.10 2.88
N GLY A 103 -1.24 -1.27 3.08
CA GLY A 103 -0.56 -2.36 3.76
C GLY A 103 0.28 -3.18 2.79
N LEU A 104 1.48 -3.53 3.21
CA LEU A 104 2.36 -4.46 2.54
C LEU A 104 2.43 -5.74 3.38
N PHE A 105 1.87 -6.84 2.87
CA PHE A 105 2.05 -8.13 3.52
C PHE A 105 3.40 -8.71 3.15
N VAL A 106 4.20 -9.04 4.17
CA VAL A 106 5.55 -9.60 4.04
C VAL A 106 5.49 -11.07 4.44
N ASP A 107 5.97 -11.95 3.57
CA ASP A 107 6.03 -13.38 3.86
C ASP A 107 6.98 -13.65 5.02
N ASN A 108 6.57 -14.56 5.91
CA ASN A 108 7.46 -15.14 6.93
C ASN A 108 7.93 -16.50 6.42
N PRO A 109 9.23 -16.69 6.15
CA PRO A 109 9.75 -17.95 5.61
C PRO A 109 9.59 -19.15 6.55
N ASN A 110 9.37 -18.89 7.84
CA ASN A 110 9.16 -19.93 8.86
C ASN A 110 7.71 -20.44 8.88
N LEU A 111 6.77 -19.77 8.19
CA LEU A 111 5.38 -20.14 8.14
C LEU A 111 4.99 -20.69 6.77
N LYS A 112 4.23 -21.79 6.77
CA LYS A 112 3.80 -22.46 5.55
C LYS A 112 2.40 -22.01 5.15
N LEU A 113 2.32 -21.04 4.25
CA LEU A 113 1.08 -20.64 3.60
C LEU A 113 0.83 -21.47 2.33
N LYS A 114 -0.43 -21.59 1.93
CA LYS A 114 -0.81 -22.21 0.67
C LYS A 114 -0.20 -21.45 -0.50
N ARG A 115 0.50 -22.15 -1.37
CA ARG A 115 1.01 -21.59 -2.63
C ARG A 115 -0.04 -21.75 -3.73
N PRO A 116 -0.55 -20.65 -4.29
CA PRO A 116 -1.47 -20.75 -5.42
C PRO A 116 -0.75 -21.33 -6.65
N PRO A 117 -1.48 -22.06 -7.52
CA PRO A 117 -0.91 -22.64 -8.75
C PRO A 117 -0.41 -21.57 -9.73
N THR A 118 -0.94 -20.36 -9.65
CA THR A 118 -0.44 -19.20 -10.39
C THR A 118 0.09 -18.18 -9.38
N ARG A 119 1.27 -17.65 -9.66
CA ARG A 119 1.90 -16.63 -8.81
C ARG A 119 1.04 -15.37 -8.78
N ARG A 120 0.08 -15.34 -7.86
CA ARG A 120 -0.68 -14.13 -7.55
C ARG A 120 0.17 -13.27 -6.63
N GLU A 121 0.47 -12.08 -7.08
CA GLU A 121 1.20 -11.11 -6.26
C GLU A 121 0.19 -10.40 -5.37
N PRO A 122 0.21 -10.61 -4.03
CA PRO A 122 -0.47 -9.71 -3.11
C PRO A 122 0.14 -8.33 -3.36
N SER A 123 -0.66 -7.39 -3.78
CA SER A 123 -0.11 -6.08 -4.12
C SER A 123 -1.02 -4.99 -3.63
N ALA A 124 -0.54 -4.27 -2.64
CA ALA A 124 -1.03 -2.94 -2.36
C ALA A 124 -1.01 -2.10 -3.65
N ARG A 125 -2.06 -1.33 -3.87
CA ARG A 125 -2.22 -0.55 -5.10
C ARG A 125 -2.55 0.90 -4.80
N LEU A 126 -1.92 1.77 -5.54
CA LEU A 126 -2.37 3.14 -5.71
C LEU A 126 -3.36 3.14 -6.88
N LYS A 127 -4.66 3.20 -6.56
CA LYS A 127 -5.75 3.01 -7.53
C LYS A 127 -5.72 4.04 -8.67
N GLU A 128 -6.37 3.71 -9.77
CA GLU A 128 -6.51 4.57 -10.94
C GLU A 128 -7.36 5.82 -10.70
N ASN A 129 -8.27 5.79 -9.73
CA ASN A 129 -9.10 6.94 -9.35
C ASN A 129 -8.34 8.03 -8.58
N VAL A 130 -7.15 7.74 -8.05
CA VAL A 130 -6.28 8.76 -7.46
C VAL A 130 -5.46 9.39 -8.59
N THR A 131 -5.88 10.56 -9.04
CA THR A 131 -5.26 11.30 -10.15
C THR A 131 -4.47 12.50 -9.66
N MET A 132 -3.72 13.16 -10.56
CA MET A 132 -3.01 14.40 -10.21
C MET A 132 -3.96 15.53 -9.78
N GLY A 133 -5.22 15.50 -10.23
CA GLY A 133 -6.24 16.49 -9.84
C GLY A 133 -6.78 16.29 -8.42
N ASP A 134 -6.64 15.07 -7.86
CA ASP A 134 -7.13 14.74 -6.52
C ASP A 134 -6.06 15.01 -5.44
N ILE A 135 -4.80 15.17 -5.87
CA ILE A 135 -3.64 15.29 -4.98
C ILE A 135 -3.37 16.75 -4.64
N HIS A 136 -3.09 16.99 -3.36
CA HIS A 136 -2.51 18.23 -2.87
C HIS A 136 -1.00 18.01 -2.67
N PRO A 137 -0.13 18.44 -3.61
CA PRO A 137 1.28 18.05 -3.64
C PRO A 137 2.05 18.39 -2.36
N GLN A 138 1.68 19.48 -1.68
CA GLN A 138 2.31 19.93 -0.43
C GLN A 138 1.79 19.22 0.83
N ASN A 139 0.69 18.46 0.73
CA ASN A 139 0.02 17.89 1.91
C ASN A 139 -0.15 16.38 1.86
N ASP A 140 -0.01 15.75 0.71
CA ASP A 140 -0.38 14.35 0.54
C ASP A 140 0.82 13.42 0.67
N ALA A 141 0.69 12.45 1.56
CA ALA A 141 1.67 11.42 1.81
C ALA A 141 1.05 10.02 1.63
N LEU A 142 1.85 9.08 1.17
CA LEU A 142 1.55 7.65 1.13
C LEU A 142 2.23 6.98 2.32
N LEU A 143 1.44 6.43 3.24
CA LEU A 143 1.91 5.57 4.32
C LEU A 143 1.84 4.11 3.87
N VAL A 144 2.98 3.42 3.87
CA VAL A 144 3.03 1.97 3.66
C VAL A 144 3.39 1.30 4.98
N ALA A 145 2.47 0.49 5.50
CA ALA A 145 2.69 -0.33 6.70
C ALA A 145 3.01 -1.76 6.26
N ALA A 146 4.24 -2.23 6.54
CA ALA A 146 4.65 -3.59 6.31
C ALA A 146 4.22 -4.47 7.48
N ALA A 147 3.44 -5.52 7.21
CA ALA A 147 2.94 -6.45 8.22
C ALA A 147 3.35 -7.88 7.88
N GLN A 148 3.72 -8.63 8.90
CA GLN A 148 4.15 -10.02 8.81
C GLN A 148 3.42 -10.87 9.85
N LEU A 149 3.05 -12.09 9.52
CA LEU A 149 2.58 -13.05 10.51
C LEU A 149 3.75 -13.54 11.36
N GLN A 150 3.56 -13.56 12.68
CA GLN A 150 4.48 -14.18 13.63
C GLN A 150 3.72 -15.21 14.46
N GLN A 151 4.38 -16.32 14.77
CA GLN A 151 3.83 -17.39 15.59
C GLN A 151 4.29 -17.24 17.03
N ASP A 152 3.36 -17.38 17.97
CA ASP A 152 3.65 -17.42 19.40
C ASP A 152 3.96 -18.85 19.89
N ASP A 153 4.32 -18.99 21.18
CA ASP A 153 4.66 -20.26 21.81
C ASP A 153 3.49 -21.24 21.87
N GLN A 154 2.26 -20.74 21.69
CA GLN A 154 1.05 -21.56 21.63
C GLN A 154 0.70 -21.99 20.20
N GLY A 155 1.54 -21.68 19.23
CA GLY A 155 1.32 -22.01 17.83
C GLY A 155 0.29 -21.14 17.12
N GLN A 156 -0.11 -20.01 17.73
CA GLN A 156 -1.03 -19.06 17.13
C GLN A 156 -0.26 -18.02 16.32
N CYS A 157 -0.75 -17.70 15.12
CA CYS A 157 -0.15 -16.74 14.22
C CYS A 157 -0.98 -15.46 14.18
N SER A 158 -0.32 -14.34 14.48
CA SER A 158 -0.93 -13.00 14.43
C SER A 158 -0.08 -12.06 13.57
N PRO A 159 -0.70 -11.07 12.90
CA PRO A 159 0.06 -10.08 12.16
C PRO A 159 0.68 -9.05 13.10
N TYR A 160 1.93 -8.71 12.82
CA TYR A 160 2.67 -7.62 13.44
C TYR A 160 3.07 -6.60 12.39
N ILE A 161 3.01 -5.32 12.73
CA ILE A 161 3.60 -4.27 11.90
C ILE A 161 5.11 -4.32 12.14
N ILE A 162 5.87 -4.64 11.10
CA ILE A 162 7.33 -4.81 11.18
C ILE A 162 8.10 -3.59 10.69
N ASP A 163 7.46 -2.74 9.88
CA ASP A 163 8.06 -1.50 9.40
C ASP A 163 6.99 -0.55 8.85
N VAL A 164 7.35 0.73 8.76
CA VAL A 164 6.55 1.78 8.12
C VAL A 164 7.43 2.63 7.21
N GLY A 165 6.88 3.05 6.07
CA GLY A 165 7.53 4.01 5.18
C GLY A 165 6.55 5.09 4.75
N VAL A 166 7.03 6.33 4.65
CA VAL A 166 6.23 7.48 4.23
C VAL A 166 6.82 8.09 2.97
N PHE A 167 5.99 8.26 1.95
CA PHE A 167 6.41 8.65 0.61
C PHE A 167 5.60 9.82 0.08
N SER A 168 6.19 10.63 -0.78
CA SER A 168 5.48 11.68 -1.50
C SER A 168 4.42 11.07 -2.41
N MET A 169 3.15 11.40 -2.17
CA MET A 169 2.05 10.90 -2.98
C MET A 169 2.13 11.41 -4.41
N VAL A 170 2.48 12.67 -4.60
CA VAL A 170 2.61 13.28 -5.93
C VAL A 170 3.70 12.57 -6.74
N GLU A 171 4.85 12.25 -6.14
CA GLU A 171 5.93 11.54 -6.83
C GLU A 171 5.53 10.09 -7.17
N CYS A 172 4.81 9.42 -6.28
CA CYS A 172 4.27 8.10 -6.56
C CYS A 172 3.33 8.10 -7.77
N VAL A 173 2.42 9.07 -7.85
CA VAL A 173 1.47 9.18 -8.97
C VAL A 173 2.17 9.61 -10.26
N ARG A 174 3.11 10.57 -10.21
CA ARG A 174 3.95 10.95 -11.37
C ARG A 174 4.69 9.74 -11.93
N ALA A 175 5.39 9.00 -11.08
CA ALA A 175 6.14 7.81 -11.48
C ALA A 175 5.23 6.69 -12.03
N ARG A 176 4.07 6.47 -11.40
CA ARG A 176 3.05 5.52 -11.88
C ARG A 176 2.58 5.86 -13.30
N ASN A 177 2.25 7.11 -13.54
CA ASN A 177 1.74 7.57 -14.83
C ASN A 177 2.83 7.54 -15.91
N ALA A 178 4.03 8.01 -15.59
CA ALA A 178 5.18 7.93 -16.50
C ALA A 178 5.56 6.49 -16.88
N ARG A 179 5.37 5.52 -15.97
CA ARG A 179 5.53 4.10 -16.30
C ARG A 179 4.50 3.64 -17.34
N LEU A 180 3.24 4.07 -17.23
CA LEU A 180 2.20 3.73 -18.22
C LEU A 180 2.60 4.24 -19.62
N GLU A 181 3.01 5.51 -19.71
CA GLU A 181 3.41 6.15 -20.95
C GLU A 181 4.63 5.46 -21.59
N ARG A 182 5.67 5.17 -20.80
CA ARG A 182 6.86 4.45 -21.28
C ARG A 182 6.54 3.03 -21.79
N ALA A 183 5.50 2.40 -21.27
CA ALA A 183 5.02 1.11 -21.77
C ALA A 183 4.13 1.23 -23.02
N GLY A 184 4.08 2.38 -23.67
CA GLY A 184 3.20 2.66 -24.80
C GLY A 184 1.71 2.67 -24.39
N GLY A 185 1.45 2.81 -23.10
CA GLY A 185 0.10 2.84 -22.57
C GLY A 185 -0.57 4.19 -22.68
N ARG A 186 -1.87 4.18 -22.52
CA ARG A 186 -2.70 5.38 -22.56
C ARG A 186 -3.94 5.24 -21.67
N TRP A 187 -4.51 6.35 -21.30
CA TRP A 187 -5.82 6.39 -20.68
C TRP A 187 -6.92 6.30 -21.73
N VAL A 188 -7.93 5.46 -21.47
CA VAL A 188 -9.17 5.39 -22.25
C VAL A 188 -10.32 5.64 -21.26
N GLY A 189 -10.80 6.88 -21.23
CA GLY A 189 -11.60 7.36 -20.12
C GLY A 189 -10.82 7.27 -18.81
N ARG A 190 -11.37 6.56 -17.82
CA ARG A 190 -10.71 6.33 -16.51
C ARG A 190 -9.94 5.01 -16.44
N VAL A 191 -9.75 4.32 -17.56
CA VAL A 191 -9.09 3.00 -17.58
C VAL A 191 -7.69 3.12 -18.16
N PRO A 192 -6.62 2.81 -17.41
CA PRO A 192 -5.27 2.73 -17.93
C PRO A 192 -5.13 1.46 -18.79
N LYS A 193 -4.71 1.62 -20.04
CA LYS A 193 -4.49 0.55 -20.99
C LYS A 193 -3.05 0.51 -21.47
N VAL A 194 -2.54 -0.69 -21.70
CA VAL A 194 -1.21 -0.95 -22.26
C VAL A 194 -1.33 -1.67 -23.60
N VAL A 195 -0.29 -1.60 -24.40
CA VAL A 195 -0.19 -2.37 -25.64
C VAL A 195 -0.19 -3.86 -25.31
N LYS A 196 -1.03 -4.63 -25.97
CA LYS A 196 -1.06 -6.09 -25.86
C LYS A 196 0.28 -6.69 -26.26
N LYS A 197 0.68 -7.78 -25.62
CA LYS A 197 1.91 -8.50 -25.96
C LYS A 197 1.98 -8.85 -27.46
N ALA A 198 0.87 -9.29 -28.05
CA ALA A 198 0.77 -9.61 -29.48
C ALA A 198 0.95 -8.41 -30.41
N SER A 199 0.73 -7.18 -29.92
CA SER A 199 0.86 -5.94 -30.70
C SER A 199 2.14 -5.18 -30.40
N MET A 200 3.00 -5.69 -29.52
CA MET A 200 4.23 -5.01 -29.09
C MET A 200 5.20 -4.76 -30.23
N GLN A 201 5.34 -5.70 -31.18
CA GLN A 201 6.19 -5.52 -32.35
C GLN A 201 5.72 -4.36 -33.24
N LYS A 202 4.40 -4.21 -33.45
CA LYS A 202 3.84 -3.05 -34.16
C LYS A 202 4.18 -1.73 -33.46
N PHE A 203 4.05 -1.71 -32.12
CA PHE A 203 4.41 -0.54 -31.32
C PHE A 203 5.87 -0.15 -31.49
N LEU A 204 6.78 -1.11 -31.37
CA LEU A 204 8.22 -0.88 -31.52
C LEU A 204 8.62 -0.45 -32.95
N ALA A 205 7.88 -0.92 -33.95
CA ALA A 205 8.07 -0.53 -35.37
C ALA A 205 7.43 0.82 -35.71
N GLY A 206 6.81 1.52 -34.74
CA GLY A 206 6.10 2.78 -34.99
C GLY A 206 4.82 2.65 -35.82
N THR A 207 4.30 1.43 -35.99
CA THR A 207 3.06 1.17 -36.73
C THR A 207 1.85 1.69 -35.95
N PRO A 208 0.90 2.38 -36.56
CA PRO A 208 -0.31 2.85 -35.90
C PRO A 208 -1.07 1.73 -35.22
N LEU A 209 -1.44 1.95 -33.94
CA LEU A 209 -2.19 1.00 -33.14
C LEU A 209 -3.67 1.34 -33.11
N ALA A 210 -4.54 0.34 -33.31
CA ALA A 210 -5.98 0.45 -33.16
C ALA A 210 -6.41 0.13 -31.71
N GLY A 211 -7.68 0.41 -31.37
CA GLY A 211 -8.22 0.15 -30.02
C GLY A 211 -8.10 -1.31 -29.57
N ARG A 212 -8.18 -2.26 -30.51
CA ARG A 212 -8.01 -3.71 -30.29
C ARG A 212 -6.59 -4.13 -29.88
N ASP A 213 -5.59 -3.27 -30.14
CA ASP A 213 -4.19 -3.51 -29.80
C ASP A 213 -3.87 -3.20 -28.34
N PHE A 214 -4.84 -2.69 -27.58
CA PHE A 214 -4.71 -2.33 -26.17
C PHE A 214 -5.54 -3.24 -25.27
N GLU A 215 -5.07 -3.42 -24.03
CA GLU A 215 -5.78 -4.11 -22.96
C GLU A 215 -5.65 -3.33 -21.63
N LYS A 216 -6.51 -3.62 -20.64
CA LYS A 216 -6.39 -3.00 -19.31
C LYS A 216 -5.04 -3.34 -18.68
N ASP A 217 -4.32 -2.33 -18.16
CA ASP A 217 -3.09 -2.57 -17.39
C ASP A 217 -3.43 -3.13 -16.01
N THR A 218 -3.40 -4.44 -15.87
CA THR A 218 -3.62 -5.13 -14.59
C THR A 218 -2.50 -4.90 -13.57
N ASN A 219 -1.39 -4.29 -13.98
CA ASN A 219 -0.26 -3.93 -13.13
C ASN A 219 -0.25 -2.45 -12.76
N PHE A 220 -1.15 -1.65 -13.34
CA PHE A 220 -1.26 -0.24 -13.03
C PHE A 220 -1.52 -0.04 -11.52
N GLY A 221 -0.76 0.86 -10.92
CA GLY A 221 -0.88 1.20 -9.52
C GLY A 221 -0.33 0.19 -8.52
N LYS A 222 0.10 -1.02 -8.91
CA LYS A 222 0.81 -1.91 -7.97
C LYS A 222 2.04 -1.22 -7.43
N LEU A 223 2.17 -1.05 -6.11
CA LEU A 223 3.26 -0.29 -5.50
C LEU A 223 4.63 -0.76 -5.98
N LYS A 224 4.83 -2.06 -6.07
CA LYS A 224 6.08 -2.64 -6.56
C LYS A 224 6.40 -2.34 -8.03
N ARG A 225 5.45 -1.82 -8.80
CA ARG A 225 5.63 -1.42 -10.20
C ARG A 225 5.77 0.09 -10.37
N ILE A 226 5.65 0.86 -9.31
CA ILE A 226 5.82 2.33 -9.34
C ILE A 226 7.31 2.63 -9.26
N PRO A 227 7.95 3.19 -10.31
CA PRO A 227 9.39 3.39 -10.35
C PRO A 227 9.81 4.68 -9.62
N TYR A 228 9.41 4.82 -8.36
CA TYR A 228 9.83 5.87 -7.45
C TYR A 228 10.89 5.31 -6.51
N PRO A 229 12.16 5.79 -6.56
CA PRO A 229 13.29 5.14 -5.91
C PRO A 229 13.11 4.88 -4.41
N PRO A 230 12.65 5.84 -3.57
CA PRO A 230 12.45 5.57 -2.14
C PRO A 230 11.43 4.45 -1.87
N LEU A 231 10.32 4.43 -2.62
CA LEU A 231 9.32 3.37 -2.52
C LEU A 231 9.89 2.02 -2.97
N GLN A 232 10.66 1.99 -4.04
CA GLN A 232 11.30 0.77 -4.54
C GLN A 232 12.31 0.21 -3.55
N GLU A 233 13.06 1.06 -2.85
CA GLU A 233 14.00 0.65 -1.81
C GLU A 233 13.27 -0.01 -0.63
N PHE A 234 12.20 0.61 -0.15
CA PHE A 234 11.34 0.03 0.87
C PHE A 234 10.78 -1.33 0.45
N MET A 235 10.29 -1.44 -0.79
CA MET A 235 9.75 -2.69 -1.32
C MET A 235 10.81 -3.80 -1.42
N ARG A 236 12.06 -3.46 -1.82
CA ARG A 236 13.20 -4.42 -1.83
C ARG A 236 13.58 -4.87 -0.44
N LYS A 237 13.67 -3.94 0.53
CA LYS A 237 13.95 -4.25 1.93
C LYS A 237 13.03 -5.36 2.47
N HIS A 238 11.79 -5.40 2.00
CA HIS A 238 10.77 -6.36 2.44
C HIS A 238 10.53 -7.52 1.45
N GLY A 239 11.43 -7.74 0.50
CA GLY A 239 11.34 -8.87 -0.44
C GLY A 239 10.13 -8.83 -1.37
N ALA A 240 9.51 -7.67 -1.55
CA ALA A 240 8.34 -7.51 -2.42
C ALA A 240 8.71 -7.37 -3.91
N ILE A 241 9.98 -7.07 -4.20
CA ILE A 241 10.60 -7.02 -5.54
C ILE A 241 12.01 -7.55 -5.50
#